data_213bcf7ae41adc42abf9d644d890f2cd
#
_entry.id   213bcf7ae41adc42abf9d644d890f2cd
#
_cell.length_a   1.000
_cell.length_b   1.000
_cell.length_c   1.000
_cell.angle_alpha   90.00
_cell.angle_beta   90.00
_cell.angle_gamma   90.00
#
_symmetry.space_group_name_H-M   'P 1'
#
loop_
_entity.id
_entity.type
_entity.pdbx_description
1 polymer ?
#
loop_
_entity_poly.entity_id
_entity_poly.type
_entity_poly.pdbx_seq_one_letter_code
_entity_poly.pdbx_strand_id
1 'polypeptide(L)'
;MEVERLLMEIIQSRKDCVEIGRSNSYGNDLLGILLNEMQKKETSLNLQLVMDECKTFFFSGHETTALLLTWTVMLLASNPSWQEKVRDEVKRVCNGGIPTLDKLSKLTMVSN
;
A
#
# COMPACT_ATOMS: atom_id res chain seq x y z
N MET A 1 17.95 8.80 7.83
CA MET A 1 17.42 8.63 6.45
C MET A 1 16.04 9.28 6.38
N GLU A 2 15.64 9.85 5.25
CA GLU A 2 14.36 10.59 5.11
C GLU A 2 13.14 9.73 5.49
N VAL A 3 13.13 8.46 5.10
CA VAL A 3 12.06 7.50 5.43
C VAL A 3 11.92 7.31 6.94
N GLU A 4 13.02 7.23 7.68
CA GLU A 4 12.99 7.10 9.14
C GLU A 4 12.38 8.33 9.81
N ARG A 5 12.75 9.52 9.35
CA ARG A 5 12.20 10.78 9.85
C ARG A 5 10.69 10.83 9.66
N LEU A 6 10.22 10.56 8.44
CA LEU A 6 8.79 10.55 8.12
C LEU A 6 8.03 9.48 8.92
N LEU A 7 8.62 8.30 9.07
CA LEU A 7 8.01 7.22 9.87
C LEU A 7 7.89 7.61 11.34
N MET A 8 8.91 8.24 11.90
CA MET A 8 8.87 8.75 13.28
C MET A 8 7.80 9.82 13.47
N GLU A 9 7.66 10.74 12.53
CA GLU A 9 6.60 11.77 12.55
C GLU A 9 5.21 11.13 12.54
N ILE A 10 4.98 10.11 11.71
CA ILE A 10 3.71 9.37 11.67
C ILE A 10 3.45 8.65 12.99
N ILE A 11 4.46 7.96 13.53
CA ILE A 11 4.35 7.24 14.82
C ILE A 11 4.02 8.23 15.95
N GLN A 12 4.72 9.36 16.00
CA GLN A 12 4.48 10.36 17.04
C GLN A 12 3.07 10.94 16.94
N SER A 13 2.64 11.29 15.74
CA SER A 13 1.27 11.80 15.50
C SER A 13 0.20 10.82 15.98
N ARG A 14 0.39 9.51 15.77
CA ARG A 14 -0.55 8.49 16.25
C ARG A 14 -0.56 8.35 17.76
N LYS A 15 0.62 8.42 18.41
CA LYS A 15 0.75 8.42 19.87
C LYS A 15 0.03 9.62 20.48
N ASP A 16 0.28 10.80 19.95
CA ASP A 16 -0.37 12.03 20.39
C ASP A 16 -1.89 11.94 20.28
N CYS A 17 -2.41 11.37 19.20
CA CYS A 17 -3.87 11.18 19.02
C CYS A 17 -4.48 10.26 20.09
N VAL A 18 -3.77 9.23 20.50
CA VAL A 18 -4.23 8.32 21.57
C VAL A 18 -4.12 9.01 22.94
N GLU A 19 -3.01 9.68 23.23
CA GLU A 19 -2.77 10.38 24.50
C GLU A 19 -3.77 11.51 24.74
N ILE A 20 -4.17 12.23 23.69
CA ILE A 20 -5.17 13.33 23.78
C ILE A 20 -6.61 12.77 23.82
N GLY A 21 -6.79 11.44 23.73
CA GLY A 21 -8.11 10.80 23.75
C GLY A 21 -8.93 10.97 22.47
N ARG A 22 -8.30 11.36 21.35
CA ARG A 22 -8.94 11.44 20.04
C ARG A 22 -9.15 10.08 19.38
N SER A 23 -8.40 9.08 19.82
CA SER A 23 -8.51 7.70 19.35
C SER A 23 -8.26 6.73 20.49
N ASN A 24 -8.97 5.59 20.49
CA ASN A 24 -8.75 4.51 21.44
C ASN A 24 -7.72 3.48 20.95
N SER A 25 -7.15 3.67 19.78
CA SER A 25 -6.15 2.77 19.19
C SER A 25 -5.21 3.53 18.25
N TYR A 26 -4.05 2.95 17.98
CA TYR A 26 -3.06 3.50 17.03
C TYR A 26 -3.45 3.32 15.55
N GLY A 27 -4.61 2.72 15.26
CA GLY A 27 -5.14 2.46 13.92
C GLY A 27 -5.28 0.98 13.63
N ASN A 28 -5.98 0.67 12.51
CA ASN A 28 -6.27 -0.71 12.08
C ASN A 28 -5.37 -1.18 10.93
N ASP A 29 -4.37 -0.38 10.55
CA ASP A 29 -3.35 -0.76 9.58
C ASP A 29 -2.15 -1.47 10.26
N LEU A 30 -1.22 -1.95 9.44
CA LEU A 30 -0.06 -2.70 9.94
C LEU A 30 0.72 -1.94 11.02
N LEU A 31 0.99 -0.65 10.81
CA LEU A 31 1.69 0.17 11.81
C LEU A 31 0.90 0.26 13.11
N GLY A 32 -0.42 0.46 13.02
CA GLY A 32 -1.31 0.50 14.19
C GLY A 32 -1.30 -0.82 14.98
N ILE A 33 -1.33 -1.95 14.27
CA ILE A 33 -1.24 -3.28 14.88
C ILE A 33 0.09 -3.44 15.62
N LEU A 34 1.22 -3.10 15.00
CA LEU A 34 2.55 -3.20 15.61
C LEU A 34 2.69 -2.28 16.83
N LEU A 35 2.17 -1.05 16.76
CA LEU A 35 2.18 -0.13 17.92
C LEU A 35 1.29 -0.62 19.06
N ASN A 36 0.12 -1.21 18.75
CA ASN A 36 -0.74 -1.81 19.78
C ASN A 36 -0.07 -3.03 20.45
N GLU A 37 0.59 -3.89 19.67
CA GLU A 37 1.35 -5.01 20.21
C GLU A 37 2.52 -4.55 21.10
N MET A 38 3.23 -3.50 20.71
CA MET A 38 4.34 -2.94 21.50
C MET A 38 3.92 -2.45 22.89
N GLN A 39 2.64 -2.10 23.08
CA GLN A 39 2.11 -1.69 24.38
C GLN A 39 1.88 -2.86 25.36
N LYS A 40 1.82 -4.09 24.86
CA LYS A 40 1.62 -5.26 25.70
C LYS A 40 2.89 -5.60 26.48
N LYS A 41 2.74 -5.85 27.79
CA LYS A 41 3.87 -6.10 28.71
C LYS A 41 4.68 -7.37 28.38
N GLU A 42 4.10 -8.29 27.61
CA GLU A 42 4.70 -9.60 27.30
C GLU A 42 5.45 -9.63 25.95
N THR A 43 5.51 -8.52 25.24
CA THR A 43 6.13 -8.49 23.92
C THR A 43 7.59 -7.99 23.98
N SER A 44 8.44 -8.60 23.14
CA SER A 44 9.80 -8.14 22.88
C SER A 44 9.88 -7.01 21.84
N LEU A 45 8.74 -6.56 21.31
CA LEU A 45 8.68 -5.48 20.32
C LEU A 45 9.11 -4.16 20.94
N ASN A 46 10.07 -3.52 20.31
CA ASN A 46 10.49 -2.16 20.63
C ASN A 46 10.32 -1.24 19.42
N LEU A 47 10.43 0.07 19.64
CA LEU A 47 10.23 1.06 18.59
C LEU A 47 11.16 0.86 17.39
N GLN A 48 12.43 0.49 17.65
CA GLN A 48 13.39 0.24 16.57
C GLN A 48 12.95 -0.92 15.69
N LEU A 49 12.52 -2.03 16.29
CA LEU A 49 12.02 -3.19 15.55
C LEU A 49 10.77 -2.84 14.73
N VAL A 50 9.82 -2.09 15.31
CA VAL A 50 8.64 -1.60 14.56
C VAL A 50 9.05 -0.75 13.36
N MET A 51 10.02 0.13 13.52
CA MET A 51 10.54 0.95 12.42
C MET A 51 11.22 0.10 11.34
N ASP A 52 11.99 -0.90 11.73
CA ASP A 52 12.68 -1.78 10.77
C ASP A 52 11.71 -2.66 10.00
N GLU A 53 10.68 -3.19 10.65
CA GLU A 53 9.59 -3.91 9.99
C GLU A 53 8.83 -3.01 9.00
N CYS A 54 8.45 -1.81 9.40
CA CYS A 54 7.78 -0.86 8.50
C CYS A 54 8.65 -0.49 7.29
N LYS A 55 9.96 -0.30 7.47
CA LYS A 55 10.89 -0.06 6.35
C LYS A 55 10.94 -1.26 5.40
N THR A 56 11.02 -2.46 5.94
CA THR A 56 11.03 -3.70 5.15
C THR A 56 9.77 -3.82 4.28
N PHE A 57 8.60 -3.63 4.86
CA PHE A 57 7.34 -3.66 4.10
C PHE A 57 7.25 -2.54 3.07
N PHE A 58 7.70 -1.34 3.42
CA PHE A 58 7.72 -0.20 2.49
C PHE A 58 8.59 -0.49 1.27
N PHE A 59 9.84 -0.92 1.48
CA PHE A 59 10.75 -1.22 0.37
C PHE A 59 10.26 -2.39 -0.46
N SER A 60 9.83 -3.48 0.16
CA SER A 60 9.31 -4.66 -0.53
C SER A 60 8.10 -4.32 -1.41
N GLY A 61 7.13 -3.58 -0.88
CA GLY A 61 5.93 -3.18 -1.62
C GLY A 61 6.21 -2.16 -2.73
N HIS A 62 7.11 -1.22 -2.48
CA HIS A 62 7.46 -0.18 -3.45
C HIS A 62 8.23 -0.76 -4.66
N GLU A 63 9.32 -1.49 -4.43
CA GLU A 63 10.18 -2.01 -5.49
C GLU A 63 9.44 -3.00 -6.40
N THR A 64 8.76 -3.96 -5.85
CA THR A 64 8.05 -4.98 -6.63
C THR A 64 6.92 -4.39 -7.46
N THR A 65 6.15 -3.47 -6.89
CA THR A 65 5.04 -2.79 -7.60
C THR A 65 5.57 -1.87 -8.70
N ALA A 66 6.63 -1.12 -8.44
CA ALA A 66 7.27 -0.25 -9.43
C ALA A 66 7.82 -1.04 -10.62
N LEU A 67 8.48 -2.17 -10.36
CA LEU A 67 8.98 -3.06 -11.42
C LEU A 67 7.85 -3.64 -12.24
N LEU A 68 6.80 -4.15 -11.61
CA LEU A 68 5.64 -4.70 -12.31
C LEU A 68 4.99 -3.65 -13.22
N LEU A 69 4.77 -2.44 -12.70
CA LEU A 69 4.20 -1.35 -13.48
C LEU A 69 5.10 -0.96 -14.66
N THR A 70 6.41 -0.85 -14.44
CA THR A 70 7.38 -0.53 -15.48
C THR A 70 7.35 -1.56 -16.61
N TRP A 71 7.43 -2.84 -16.30
CA TRP A 71 7.36 -3.91 -17.28
C TRP A 71 6.03 -3.95 -18.01
N THR A 72 4.93 -3.75 -17.31
CA THR A 72 3.59 -3.70 -17.93
C THR A 72 3.50 -2.57 -18.96
N VAL A 73 3.95 -1.36 -18.58
CA VAL A 73 3.94 -0.21 -19.51
C VAL A 73 4.85 -0.45 -20.71
N MET A 74 6.05 -1.00 -20.50
CA MET A 74 6.99 -1.32 -21.58
C MET A 74 6.40 -2.37 -22.54
N LEU A 75 5.80 -3.43 -22.03
CA LEU A 75 5.17 -4.47 -22.85
C LEU A 75 3.99 -3.93 -23.66
N LEU A 76 3.15 -3.12 -23.06
CA LEU A 76 2.03 -2.47 -23.74
C LEU A 76 2.52 -1.49 -24.81
N ALA A 77 3.56 -0.71 -24.53
CA ALA A 77 4.16 0.22 -25.51
C ALA A 77 4.76 -0.51 -26.70
N SER A 78 5.36 -1.69 -26.49
CA SER A 78 5.94 -2.53 -27.54
C SER A 78 4.89 -3.32 -28.34
N ASN A 79 3.66 -3.39 -27.85
CA ASN A 79 2.57 -4.19 -28.46
C ASN A 79 1.27 -3.39 -28.61
N PRO A 80 1.17 -2.48 -29.61
CA PRO A 80 0.01 -1.59 -29.76
C PRO A 80 -1.34 -2.33 -29.86
N SER A 81 -1.36 -3.50 -30.50
CA SER A 81 -2.59 -4.30 -30.63
C SER A 81 -3.12 -4.78 -29.26
N TRP A 82 -2.23 -5.15 -28.34
CA TRP A 82 -2.62 -5.50 -26.98
C TRP A 82 -3.06 -4.28 -26.18
N GLN A 83 -2.38 -3.15 -26.37
CA GLN A 83 -2.76 -1.88 -25.74
C GLN A 83 -4.20 -1.49 -26.10
N GLU A 84 -4.60 -1.62 -27.39
CA GLU A 84 -5.97 -1.35 -27.83
C GLU A 84 -6.97 -2.33 -27.21
N LYS A 85 -6.69 -3.63 -27.22
CA LYS A 85 -7.56 -4.63 -26.59
C LYS A 85 -7.80 -4.36 -25.11
N VAL A 86 -6.74 -4.07 -24.35
CA VAL A 86 -6.84 -3.72 -22.91
C VAL A 86 -7.66 -2.44 -22.73
N ARG A 87 -7.41 -1.42 -23.55
CA ARG A 87 -8.16 -0.16 -23.49
C ARG A 87 -9.65 -0.37 -23.78
N ASP A 88 -10.00 -1.19 -24.74
CA ASP A 88 -11.38 -1.50 -25.10
C ASP A 88 -12.06 -2.33 -24.00
N GLU A 89 -11.34 -3.28 -23.38
CA GLU A 89 -11.86 -4.01 -22.22
C GLU A 89 -12.18 -3.06 -21.07
N VAL A 90 -11.26 -2.16 -20.72
CA VAL A 90 -11.46 -1.16 -19.65
C VAL A 90 -12.65 -0.25 -19.96
N LYS A 91 -12.76 0.26 -21.19
CA LYS A 91 -13.89 1.08 -21.61
C LYS A 91 -15.22 0.34 -21.47
N ARG A 92 -15.27 -0.92 -21.93
CA ARG A 92 -16.47 -1.76 -21.86
C ARG A 92 -16.88 -2.04 -20.42
N VAL A 93 -15.95 -2.47 -19.57
CA VAL A 93 -16.21 -2.84 -18.18
C VAL A 93 -16.51 -1.62 -17.30
N CYS A 94 -15.77 -0.54 -17.50
CA CYS A 94 -15.93 0.69 -16.71
C CYS A 94 -17.04 1.61 -17.24
N ASN A 95 -17.50 1.40 -18.47
CA ASN A 95 -18.54 2.20 -19.12
C ASN A 95 -18.28 3.72 -19.02
N GLY A 96 -17.01 4.12 -19.26
CA GLY A 96 -16.57 5.51 -19.19
C GLY A 96 -16.39 6.08 -17.77
N GLY A 97 -16.67 5.31 -16.74
CA GLY A 97 -16.47 5.71 -15.33
C GLY A 97 -15.14 5.25 -14.74
N ILE A 98 -14.89 5.64 -13.50
CA ILE A 98 -13.70 5.24 -12.72
C ILE A 98 -13.78 3.73 -12.39
N PRO A 99 -12.67 2.98 -12.51
CA PRO A 99 -12.62 1.59 -12.09
C PRO A 99 -12.90 1.45 -10.59
N THR A 100 -13.86 0.58 -10.23
CA THR A 100 -14.16 0.18 -8.86
C THR A 100 -13.64 -1.24 -8.62
N LEU A 101 -13.51 -1.67 -7.36
CA LEU A 101 -13.08 -3.03 -7.02
C LEU A 101 -13.92 -4.11 -7.72
N ASP A 102 -15.25 -3.92 -7.78
CA ASP A 102 -16.17 -4.86 -8.46
C ASP A 102 -15.93 -4.92 -9.97
N LYS A 103 -15.48 -3.81 -10.57
CA LYS A 103 -15.14 -3.75 -11.99
C LYS A 103 -13.76 -4.34 -12.28
N LEU A 104 -12.81 -4.17 -11.37
CA LEU A 104 -11.46 -4.74 -11.51
C LEU A 104 -11.51 -6.26 -11.65
N SER A 105 -12.36 -6.95 -10.89
CA SER A 105 -12.53 -8.40 -10.97
C SER A 105 -13.05 -8.90 -12.33
N LYS A 106 -13.61 -8.02 -13.15
CA LYS A 106 -14.14 -8.32 -14.50
C LYS A 106 -13.16 -8.03 -15.63
N LEU A 107 -11.99 -7.46 -15.30
CA LEU A 107 -10.91 -7.16 -16.26
C LEU A 107 -10.04 -8.41 -16.42
N THR A 108 -10.37 -9.27 -17.37
CA THR A 108 -9.68 -10.56 -17.59
C THR A 108 -8.35 -10.42 -18.29
N MET A 109 -8.23 -9.48 -19.25
CA MET A 109 -6.98 -9.25 -19.98
C MET A 109 -5.93 -8.52 -19.14
N VAL A 110 -6.35 -7.76 -18.13
CA VAL A 110 -5.46 -7.08 -17.22
C VAL A 110 -4.97 -8.02 -16.12
N SER A 111 -5.76 -9.07 -15.81
CA SER A 111 -5.48 -10.02 -14.72
C SER A 111 -4.69 -11.25 -15.17
N ASN A 112 -4.56 -11.52 -16.46
CA ASN A 112 -3.82 -12.63 -17.08
C ASN A 112 -2.53 -12.13 -17.73
#